data_cf3f05c689d58bf11dd1065f0407ceb0
#
_entry.id   cf3f05c689d58bf11dd1065f0407ceb0
#
_cell.length_a   1.000
_cell.length_b   1.000
_cell.length_c   1.000
_cell.angle_alpha   90.00
_cell.angle_beta   90.00
_cell.angle_gamma   90.00
#
_symmetry.space_group_name_H-M   'P 1'
#
loop_
_entity.id
_entity.type
_entity.pdbx_description
1 polymer ?
#
loop_
_entity_poly.entity_id
_entity_poly.type
_entity_poly.pdbx_seq_one_letter_code
_entity_poly.pdbx_strand_id
1 'polypeptide(L)'
;MTELAINRSVEPRTWALQEGYRLLAYLQLGRSGANSGEIKRDDEVWQISSRRRRPEEVVLGEPADPIVAFDRDQATVRGILEPLPWTFSGRLSRSRAVLGSGDKAITLETAGWRPQATVDVQGEWEERDLVVLACFFAAIARRRRSTFVGSAVPGT
;
A
#
# COMPACT_ATOMS: atom_id res chain seq x y z
N MET A 1 11.66 -7.51 14.68
CA MET A 1 10.88 -6.42 14.03
C MET A 1 11.78 -5.61 13.12
N THR A 2 11.32 -5.37 11.90
CA THR A 2 12.07 -4.59 10.92
C THR A 2 11.36 -3.27 10.67
N GLU A 3 12.12 -2.18 10.72
CA GLU A 3 11.60 -0.84 10.44
C GLU A 3 12.04 -0.38 9.05
N LEU A 4 11.07 0.04 8.25
CA LEU A 4 11.29 0.54 6.90
C LEU A 4 10.67 1.93 6.76
N ALA A 5 11.05 2.65 5.71
CA ALA A 5 10.48 3.95 5.40
C ALA A 5 10.07 4.01 3.93
N ILE A 6 8.96 4.70 3.68
CA ILE A 6 8.52 5.01 2.32
C ILE A 6 8.56 6.52 2.17
N ASN A 7 9.46 7.00 1.31
CA ASN A 7 9.69 8.42 1.10
C ASN A 7 9.42 8.80 -0.35
N ARG A 8 8.89 10.00 -0.53
CA ARG A 8 8.66 10.52 -1.87
C ARG A 8 9.98 10.75 -2.60
N SER A 9 10.06 10.25 -3.84
CA SER A 9 11.20 10.45 -4.72
C SER A 9 11.11 11.83 -5.40
N VAL A 10 12.24 12.29 -5.96
CA VAL A 10 12.27 13.49 -6.80
C VAL A 10 11.47 13.32 -8.09
N GLU A 11 11.31 12.08 -8.55
CA GLU A 11 10.50 11.81 -9.71
C GLU A 11 9.00 11.93 -9.39
N PRO A 12 8.19 12.47 -10.31
CA PRO A 12 6.76 12.62 -10.08
C PRO A 12 6.07 11.29 -9.79
N ARG A 13 5.15 11.30 -8.83
CA ARG A 13 4.31 10.15 -8.49
C ARG A 13 5.10 8.89 -8.15
N THR A 14 6.28 9.06 -7.58
CA THR A 14 7.19 7.96 -7.28
C THR A 14 7.59 8.00 -5.80
N TRP A 15 7.55 6.83 -5.18
CA TRP A 15 7.96 6.64 -3.78
C TRP A 15 9.01 5.56 -3.70
N ALA A 16 9.98 5.74 -2.79
CA ALA A 16 11.05 4.79 -2.55
C ALA A 16 10.84 4.08 -1.22
N LEU A 17 10.95 2.77 -1.23
CA LEU A 17 10.99 1.96 -0.01
C LEU A 17 12.45 1.77 0.40
N GLN A 18 12.75 2.10 1.64
CA GLN A 18 14.13 2.09 2.16
C GLN A 18 14.22 1.40 3.50
N GLU A 19 15.33 0.73 3.72
CA GLU A 19 15.75 0.22 5.02
C GLU A 19 17.06 0.94 5.38
N GLY A 20 16.99 1.92 6.29
CA GLY A 20 18.09 2.81 6.52
C GLY A 20 18.43 3.59 5.25
N TYR A 21 19.67 3.47 4.80
CA TYR A 21 20.12 4.10 3.54
C TYR A 21 19.99 3.18 2.32
N ARG A 22 19.56 1.95 2.53
CA ARG A 22 19.44 0.97 1.45
C ARG A 22 18.10 1.10 0.75
N LEU A 23 18.16 1.32 -0.56
CA LEU A 23 16.97 1.33 -1.40
C LEU A 23 16.54 -0.10 -1.71
N LEU A 24 15.26 -0.42 -1.50
CA LEU A 24 14.72 -1.75 -1.71
C LEU A 24 13.85 -1.84 -2.97
N ALA A 25 12.99 -0.87 -3.19
CA ALA A 25 12.05 -0.89 -4.31
C ALA A 25 11.41 0.49 -4.50
N TYR A 26 10.72 0.67 -5.63
CA TYR A 26 9.97 1.89 -5.94
C TYR A 26 8.52 1.57 -6.25
N LEU A 27 7.64 2.49 -5.88
CA LEU A 27 6.26 2.51 -6.36
C LEU A 27 6.09 3.75 -7.24
N GLN A 28 5.61 3.56 -8.45
CA GLN A 28 5.29 4.66 -9.37
C GLN A 28 3.83 4.59 -9.76
N LEU A 29 3.08 5.65 -9.50
CA LEU A 29 1.67 5.73 -9.87
C LEU A 29 1.52 6.12 -11.33
N GLY A 30 0.47 5.61 -11.97
CA GLY A 30 0.13 5.96 -13.34
C GLY A 30 -0.42 7.38 -13.48
N ARG A 31 -0.51 7.87 -14.72
CA ARG A 31 -0.98 9.22 -15.02
C ARG A 31 -2.43 9.46 -14.62
N SER A 32 -3.24 8.43 -14.63
CA SER A 32 -4.66 8.51 -14.25
C SER A 32 -4.88 8.51 -12.74
N GLY A 33 -3.82 8.67 -11.96
CA GLY A 33 -3.90 8.74 -10.51
C GLY A 33 -3.80 7.39 -9.83
N ALA A 34 -4.55 7.20 -8.74
CA ALA A 34 -4.38 6.09 -7.82
C ALA A 34 -4.99 4.76 -8.27
N ASN A 35 -5.47 4.66 -9.52
CA ASN A 35 -6.11 3.41 -9.96
C ASN A 35 -5.11 2.37 -10.46
N SER A 36 -3.91 2.78 -10.80
CA SER A 36 -2.88 1.88 -11.30
C SER A 36 -1.49 2.40 -11.00
N GLY A 37 -0.53 1.49 -10.98
CA GLY A 37 0.87 1.83 -10.79
C GLY A 37 1.75 0.64 -11.07
N GLU A 38 3.04 0.84 -10.84
CA GLU A 38 4.04 -0.18 -10.99
C GLU A 38 4.93 -0.22 -9.76
N ILE A 39 5.28 -1.41 -9.32
CA ILE A 39 6.31 -1.62 -8.31
C ILE A 39 7.54 -2.15 -9.02
N LYS A 40 8.67 -1.47 -8.82
CA LYS A 40 9.95 -1.79 -9.47
C LYS A 40 10.97 -2.20 -8.42
N ARG A 41 11.55 -3.38 -8.59
CA ARG A 41 12.61 -3.90 -7.74
C ARG A 41 13.67 -4.53 -8.63
N ASP A 42 14.87 -3.98 -8.62
CA ASP A 42 15.96 -4.37 -9.54
C ASP A 42 15.46 -4.29 -11.00
N ASP A 43 15.53 -5.38 -11.75
CA ASP A 43 15.08 -5.44 -13.14
C ASP A 43 13.63 -5.90 -13.27
N GLU A 44 12.95 -6.13 -12.16
CA GLU A 44 11.60 -6.65 -12.15
C GLU A 44 10.57 -5.53 -12.00
N VAL A 45 9.45 -5.68 -12.70
CA VAL A 45 8.33 -4.74 -12.67
C VAL A 45 7.03 -5.50 -12.46
N TRP A 46 6.25 -5.07 -11.47
CA TRP A 46 4.93 -5.65 -11.18
C TRP A 46 3.86 -4.60 -11.31
N GLN A 47 2.74 -4.97 -11.91
CA GLN A 47 1.59 -4.10 -12.02
C GLN A 47 0.76 -4.15 -10.75
N ILE A 48 0.30 -2.99 -10.29
CA ILE A 48 -0.64 -2.88 -9.18
C ILE A 48 -1.80 -2.00 -9.63
N SER A 49 -3.02 -2.41 -9.27
CA SER A 49 -4.21 -1.65 -9.67
C SER A 49 -5.33 -1.80 -8.66
N SER A 50 -6.19 -0.79 -8.61
CA SER A 50 -7.43 -0.86 -7.86
C SER A 50 -8.61 -0.78 -8.84
N ARG A 51 -9.75 -1.37 -8.46
CA ARG A 51 -10.95 -1.28 -9.28
C ARG A 51 -11.55 0.12 -9.20
N ARG A 52 -11.94 0.65 -10.35
CA ARG A 52 -12.46 2.02 -10.46
C ARG A 52 -13.65 2.29 -9.56
N ARG A 53 -14.58 1.33 -9.45
CA ARG A 53 -15.79 1.46 -8.62
C ARG A 53 -15.62 0.91 -7.21
N ARG A 54 -14.54 0.18 -6.98
CA ARG A 54 -14.22 -0.43 -5.68
C ARG A 54 -12.75 -0.24 -5.40
N PRO A 55 -12.34 0.99 -5.02
CA PRO A 55 -10.92 1.29 -4.78
C PRO A 55 -10.30 0.50 -3.63
N GLU A 56 -11.12 -0.08 -2.76
CA GLU A 56 -10.67 -1.00 -1.71
C GLU A 56 -10.23 -2.36 -2.25
N GLU A 57 -10.56 -2.69 -3.49
CA GLU A 57 -10.07 -3.91 -4.14
C GLU A 57 -8.80 -3.59 -4.92
N VAL A 58 -7.66 -4.02 -4.37
CA VAL A 58 -6.34 -3.79 -4.94
C VAL A 58 -5.67 -5.11 -5.23
N VAL A 59 -5.05 -5.23 -6.41
CA VAL A 59 -4.34 -6.44 -6.81
C VAL A 59 -2.93 -6.08 -7.26
N LEU A 60 -1.95 -6.77 -6.71
CA LEU A 60 -0.56 -6.71 -7.14
C LEU A 60 -0.22 -8.00 -7.88
N GLY A 61 0.20 -7.87 -9.14
CA GLY A 61 0.55 -8.99 -9.99
C GLY A 61 -0.59 -9.44 -10.88
N GLU A 62 -0.52 -10.67 -11.36
CA GLU A 62 -1.54 -11.24 -12.24
C GLU A 62 -2.84 -11.51 -11.46
N PRO A 63 -4.00 -11.07 -11.96
CA PRO A 63 -5.26 -11.31 -11.26
C PRO A 63 -5.56 -12.77 -10.97
N ALA A 64 -5.10 -13.70 -11.82
CA ALA A 64 -5.31 -15.12 -11.61
C ALA A 64 -4.36 -15.73 -10.58
N ASP A 65 -3.21 -15.08 -10.31
CA ASP A 65 -2.21 -15.55 -9.35
C ASP A 65 -1.51 -14.33 -8.74
N PRO A 66 -2.22 -13.56 -7.91
CA PRO A 66 -1.66 -12.32 -7.37
C PRO A 66 -0.62 -12.58 -6.28
N ILE A 67 0.32 -11.64 -6.14
CA ILE A 67 1.23 -11.62 -5.00
C ILE A 67 0.45 -11.20 -3.75
N VAL A 68 -0.39 -10.17 -3.88
CA VAL A 68 -1.33 -9.77 -2.82
C VAL A 68 -2.59 -9.22 -3.46
N ALA A 69 -3.73 -9.54 -2.85
CA ALA A 69 -5.03 -9.04 -3.27
C ALA A 69 -5.79 -8.55 -2.04
N PHE A 70 -6.13 -7.27 -2.02
CA PHE A 70 -6.93 -6.66 -0.96
C PHE A 70 -8.40 -6.66 -1.33
N ASP A 71 -9.25 -6.91 -0.34
CA ASP A 71 -10.70 -6.85 -0.48
C ASP A 71 -11.28 -6.29 0.81
N ARG A 72 -11.61 -4.99 0.80
CA ARG A 72 -12.14 -4.24 1.94
C ARG A 72 -11.30 -4.35 3.21
N ASP A 73 -11.60 -5.33 4.06
CA ASP A 73 -11.02 -5.50 5.39
C ASP A 73 -10.16 -6.76 5.52
N GLN A 74 -9.82 -7.37 4.39
CA GLN A 74 -8.91 -8.51 4.39
C GLN A 74 -8.04 -8.52 3.13
N ALA A 75 -6.96 -9.30 3.18
CA ALA A 75 -6.06 -9.47 2.05
C ALA A 75 -5.55 -10.89 1.97
N THR A 76 -5.40 -11.38 0.75
CA THR A 76 -4.79 -12.67 0.46
C THR A 76 -3.36 -12.42 0.01
N VAL A 77 -2.40 -13.10 0.66
CA VAL A 77 -0.97 -12.91 0.39
C VAL A 77 -0.37 -14.24 -0.05
N ARG A 78 0.44 -14.19 -1.10
CA ARG A 78 1.13 -15.38 -1.60
C ARG A 78 1.99 -16.00 -0.50
N GLY A 79 1.88 -17.32 -0.33
CA GLY A 79 2.61 -18.03 0.70
C GLY A 79 1.89 -18.14 2.03
N ILE A 80 0.72 -17.51 2.16
CA ILE A 80 -0.10 -17.56 3.37
C ILE A 80 -1.46 -18.15 2.98
N LEU A 81 -1.84 -19.24 3.65
CA LEU A 81 -3.04 -19.99 3.30
C LEU A 81 -4.33 -19.26 3.57
N GLU A 82 -4.41 -18.54 4.70
CA GLU A 82 -5.63 -17.85 5.12
C GLU A 82 -5.54 -16.37 4.83
N PRO A 83 -6.69 -15.72 4.51
CA PRO A 83 -6.71 -14.27 4.39
C PRO A 83 -6.30 -13.60 5.69
N LEU A 84 -5.59 -12.49 5.58
CA LEU A 84 -5.16 -11.69 6.72
C LEU A 84 -6.09 -10.49 6.90
N PRO A 85 -6.31 -10.05 8.13
CA PRO A 85 -7.07 -8.81 8.33
C PRO A 85 -6.31 -7.61 7.76
N TRP A 86 -7.07 -6.70 7.18
CA TRP A 86 -6.56 -5.43 6.66
C TRP A 86 -7.40 -4.32 7.26
N THR A 87 -6.77 -3.44 8.03
CA THR A 87 -7.46 -2.35 8.70
C THR A 87 -6.86 -1.01 8.32
N PHE A 88 -7.70 -0.01 8.20
CA PHE A 88 -7.28 1.34 7.90
C PHE A 88 -8.05 2.30 8.81
N SER A 89 -7.34 3.24 9.41
CA SER A 89 -7.93 4.26 10.26
C SER A 89 -7.16 5.57 10.10
N GLY A 90 -7.83 6.67 10.42
CA GLY A 90 -7.22 7.98 10.42
C GLY A 90 -7.78 8.92 9.38
N ARG A 91 -7.11 10.06 9.23
CA ARG A 91 -7.50 11.17 8.38
C ARG A 91 -6.38 11.51 7.40
N LEU A 92 -6.64 12.45 6.48
CA LEU A 92 -5.66 12.94 5.51
C LEU A 92 -4.31 13.31 6.11
N SER A 93 -4.34 13.97 7.26
CA SER A 93 -3.10 14.43 7.90
C SER A 93 -2.31 13.30 8.55
N ARG A 94 -3.00 12.23 8.99
CA ARG A 94 -2.35 11.11 9.66
C ARG A 94 -3.24 9.88 9.59
N SER A 95 -2.71 8.78 9.08
CA SER A 95 -3.45 7.54 8.97
C SER A 95 -2.59 6.35 9.34
N ARG A 96 -3.25 5.26 9.73
CA ARG A 96 -2.61 4.02 10.08
C ARG A 96 -3.28 2.87 9.33
N ALA A 97 -2.47 1.98 8.76
CA ALA A 97 -2.95 0.79 8.09
C ALA A 97 -2.20 -0.41 8.62
N VAL A 98 -2.89 -1.52 8.81
CA VAL A 98 -2.28 -2.75 9.33
C VAL A 98 -2.75 -3.94 8.51
N LEU A 99 -1.78 -4.70 7.99
CA LEU A 99 -2.02 -5.99 7.36
C LEU A 99 -1.56 -7.09 8.33
N GLY A 100 -2.46 -7.99 8.66
CA GLY A 100 -2.15 -9.07 9.60
C GLY A 100 -2.38 -8.68 11.05
N SER A 101 -1.85 -9.48 11.95
CA SER A 101 -1.95 -9.25 13.39
C SER A 101 -0.87 -10.03 14.15
N GLY A 102 -0.58 -9.59 15.36
CA GLY A 102 0.34 -10.29 16.26
C GLY A 102 1.73 -10.45 15.66
N ASP A 103 2.20 -11.68 15.58
CA ASP A 103 3.56 -11.99 15.16
C ASP A 103 3.79 -11.86 13.65
N LYS A 104 2.73 -11.66 12.88
CA LYS A 104 2.81 -11.51 11.44
C LYS A 104 1.97 -10.32 11.01
N ALA A 105 2.59 -9.16 10.99
CA ALA A 105 1.89 -7.91 10.68
C ALA A 105 2.80 -6.90 9.99
N ILE A 106 2.22 -6.11 9.12
CA ILE A 106 2.85 -4.95 8.50
C ILE A 106 2.01 -3.74 8.89
N THR A 107 2.62 -2.80 9.61
CA THR A 107 1.96 -1.58 10.08
C THR A 107 2.56 -0.37 9.38
N LEU A 108 1.70 0.43 8.75
CA LEU A 108 2.11 1.68 8.11
C LEU A 108 1.50 2.86 8.85
N GLU A 109 2.33 3.85 9.17
CA GLU A 109 1.86 5.14 9.64
C GLU A 109 2.20 6.18 8.58
N THR A 110 1.17 6.79 8.00
CA THR A 110 1.29 7.72 6.88
C THR A 110 0.92 9.11 7.35
N ALA A 111 1.71 10.11 6.97
CA ALA A 111 1.46 11.49 7.36
C ALA A 111 1.70 12.45 6.18
N GLY A 112 1.00 13.60 6.21
CA GLY A 112 1.19 14.70 5.29
C GLY A 112 0.35 14.63 4.02
N TRP A 113 0.30 15.75 3.31
CA TRP A 113 -0.36 15.88 2.01
C TRP A 113 0.37 15.06 0.93
N ARG A 114 1.70 15.05 1.02
CA ARG A 114 2.55 14.19 0.20
C ARG A 114 2.85 12.98 1.06
N PRO A 115 2.11 11.88 0.90
CA PRO A 115 2.20 10.80 1.84
C PRO A 115 3.61 10.22 1.92
N GLN A 116 4.10 10.14 3.15
CA GLN A 116 5.30 9.40 3.51
C GLN A 116 4.90 8.47 4.63
N ALA A 117 5.56 7.34 4.73
CA ALA A 117 5.18 6.35 5.72
C ALA A 117 6.39 5.80 6.47
N THR A 118 6.16 5.51 7.75
CA THR A 118 7.02 4.61 8.51
C THR A 118 6.36 3.24 8.53
N VAL A 119 7.15 2.19 8.41
CA VAL A 119 6.65 0.83 8.26
C VAL A 119 7.32 -0.07 9.28
N ASP A 120 6.52 -0.77 10.07
CA ASP A 120 6.99 -1.80 10.98
C ASP A 120 6.58 -3.16 10.45
N VAL A 121 7.53 -4.07 10.28
CA VAL A 121 7.28 -5.40 9.77
C VAL A 121 7.56 -6.42 10.87
N GLN A 122 6.54 -7.20 11.23
CA GLN A 122 6.62 -8.33 12.15
C GLN A 122 6.54 -9.62 11.35
N GLY A 123 7.42 -10.57 11.65
CA GLY A 123 7.42 -11.87 11.00
C GLY A 123 8.13 -11.88 9.64
N GLU A 124 8.15 -13.05 9.04
CA GLU A 124 8.76 -13.25 7.73
C GLU A 124 7.71 -13.29 6.63
N TRP A 125 8.00 -12.59 5.53
CA TRP A 125 7.11 -12.47 4.38
C TRP A 125 7.88 -12.87 3.13
N GLU A 126 7.27 -13.71 2.31
CA GLU A 126 7.92 -14.23 1.10
C GLU A 126 8.37 -13.12 0.16
N GLU A 127 7.48 -12.13 -0.08
CA GLU A 127 7.76 -10.98 -0.93
C GLU A 127 7.55 -9.69 -0.13
N ARG A 128 8.30 -9.53 0.96
CA ARG A 128 8.13 -8.44 1.92
C ARG A 128 8.03 -7.07 1.26
N ASP A 129 8.99 -6.74 0.41
CA ASP A 129 9.08 -5.39 -0.15
C ASP A 129 7.88 -5.07 -1.07
N LEU A 130 7.48 -6.05 -1.85
CA LEU A 130 6.31 -5.91 -2.73
C LEU A 130 5.03 -5.78 -1.92
N VAL A 131 4.87 -6.58 -0.88
CA VAL A 131 3.69 -6.53 -0.02
C VAL A 131 3.60 -5.20 0.72
N VAL A 132 4.73 -4.68 1.22
CA VAL A 132 4.77 -3.38 1.90
C VAL A 132 4.31 -2.27 0.96
N LEU A 133 4.84 -2.22 -0.26
CA LEU A 133 4.43 -1.19 -1.22
C LEU A 133 2.99 -1.36 -1.68
N ALA A 134 2.49 -2.59 -1.75
CA ALA A 134 1.08 -2.84 -2.03
C ALA A 134 0.19 -2.31 -0.91
N CYS A 135 0.59 -2.49 0.35
CA CYS A 135 -0.12 -1.92 1.49
C CYS A 135 -0.16 -0.39 1.41
N PHE A 136 0.95 0.23 1.03
CA PHE A 136 1.01 1.69 0.88
C PHE A 136 0.07 2.16 -0.24
N PHE A 137 0.07 1.49 -1.38
CA PHE A 137 -0.85 1.80 -2.48
C PHE A 137 -2.32 1.69 -2.03
N ALA A 138 -2.66 0.61 -1.33
CA ALA A 138 -4.01 0.40 -0.82
C ALA A 138 -4.42 1.47 0.20
N ALA A 139 -3.48 1.89 1.05
CA ALA A 139 -3.72 2.96 2.02
C ALA A 139 -3.96 4.30 1.33
N ILE A 140 -3.19 4.63 0.29
CA ILE A 140 -3.40 5.84 -0.51
C ILE A 140 -4.80 5.83 -1.15
N ALA A 141 -5.21 4.70 -1.70
CA ALA A 141 -6.53 4.57 -2.32
C ALA A 141 -7.65 4.81 -1.30
N ARG A 142 -7.50 4.29 -0.09
CA ARG A 142 -8.44 4.52 1.02
C ARG A 142 -8.48 5.97 1.44
N ARG A 143 -7.33 6.62 1.56
CA ARG A 143 -7.25 8.04 1.94
C ARG A 143 -7.97 8.92 0.92
N ARG A 144 -7.76 8.67 -0.36
CA ARG A 144 -8.40 9.44 -1.44
C ARG A 144 -9.91 9.26 -1.44
N ARG A 145 -10.38 8.04 -1.20
CA ARG A 145 -11.81 7.77 -1.08
C ARG A 145 -12.41 8.53 0.10
N SER A 146 -11.78 8.47 1.26
CA SER A 146 -12.25 9.19 2.44
C SER A 146 -12.30 10.69 2.21
N THR A 147 -11.31 11.26 1.53
CA THR A 147 -11.27 12.67 1.17
C THR A 147 -12.39 13.02 0.21
N PHE A 148 -12.60 12.21 -0.82
CA PHE A 148 -13.65 12.44 -1.80
C PHE A 148 -15.04 12.39 -1.16
N VAL A 149 -15.29 11.39 -0.35
CA VAL A 149 -16.56 11.26 0.38
C VAL A 149 -16.76 12.45 1.33
N GLY A 150 -15.70 12.87 2.04
CA GLY A 150 -15.74 14.02 2.92
C GLY A 150 -16.02 15.33 2.19
N SER A 151 -15.49 15.52 0.99
CA SER A 151 -15.74 16.71 0.20
C SER A 151 -17.11 16.70 -0.49
N ALA A 152 -17.72 15.54 -0.68
CA ALA A 152 -19.07 15.43 -1.26
C ALA A 152 -20.16 15.69 -0.23
N VAL A 153 -19.94 15.30 1.01
CA VAL A 153 -20.93 15.36 2.09
C VAL A 153 -21.33 16.81 2.47
N PRO A 154 -20.43 17.80 2.53
CA PRO A 154 -20.83 19.17 2.93
C PRO A 154 -21.86 19.84 2.02
N GLY A 155 -22.07 19.35 0.84
CA GLY A 155 -23.06 19.89 -0.09
C GLY A 155 -24.44 19.28 0.06
N THR A 156 -24.60 18.36 0.98
CA THR A 156 -25.88 17.65 1.16
C THR A 156 -26.59 18.08 2.43
#